data_f12016bc7c2207443312774d6b25fb36
#
_entry.id   f12016bc7c2207443312774d6b25fb36
#
_cell.length_a   1.000
_cell.length_b   1.000
_cell.length_c   1.000
_cell.angle_alpha   90.00
_cell.angle_beta   90.00
_cell.angle_gamma   90.00
#
_symmetry.space_group_name_H-M   'P 1'
#
loop_
_entity.id
_entity.type
_entity.pdbx_description
1 polymer ?
#
loop_
_entity_poly.entity_id
_entity_poly.type
_entity_poly.pdbx_seq_one_letter_code
_entity_poly.pdbx_strand_id
1 'polypeptide(L)'
;MDYEEMEYGLPKMKIASAADNKKNKQVAIDSWQFGPANPSLDPKANKPFWAGLAKAWDMNEKEARRRMCLNCEYFCVDPMMQAMMESIPVTDYDASGGGRGYCKKFEFVCSALRACQAWDD
;
A
#
# COMPACT_ATOMS: atom_id res chain seq x y z
N MET A 1 14.57 -2.45 25.52
CA MET A 1 14.92 -2.30 24.10
C MET A 1 15.85 -3.43 23.69
N ASP A 2 15.66 -3.95 22.52
CA ASP A 2 16.49 -5.01 21.99
C ASP A 2 17.92 -4.48 21.75
N TYR A 3 18.91 -5.26 22.10
CA TYR A 3 20.31 -4.92 21.87
C TYR A 3 20.58 -4.62 20.38
N GLU A 4 20.00 -5.40 19.48
CA GLU A 4 20.20 -5.22 18.05
C GLU A 4 19.70 -3.88 17.55
N GLU A 5 18.67 -3.35 18.17
CA GLU A 5 18.12 -2.04 17.82
C GLU A 5 19.04 -0.91 18.26
N MET A 6 19.85 -1.16 19.27
CA MET A 6 20.74 -0.17 19.86
C MET A 6 22.16 -0.23 19.34
N GLU A 7 22.58 -1.35 18.81
CA GLU A 7 23.96 -1.64 18.47
C GLU A 7 24.65 -0.55 17.67
N TYR A 8 23.93 0.02 16.71
CA TYR A 8 24.48 1.05 15.83
C TYR A 8 23.77 2.39 16.00
N GLY A 9 23.00 2.54 17.05
CA GLY A 9 22.21 3.74 17.27
C GLY A 9 21.08 3.93 16.28
N LEU A 10 20.72 2.87 15.55
CA LEU A 10 19.66 2.91 14.55
C LEU A 10 18.48 2.06 14.99
N PRO A 11 17.24 2.52 14.76
CA PRO A 11 16.07 1.69 15.03
C PRO A 11 16.08 0.47 14.09
N LYS A 12 15.70 -0.68 14.64
CA LYS A 12 15.57 -1.89 13.86
C LYS A 12 14.28 -1.79 13.01
N MET A 13 14.45 -1.94 11.72
CA MET A 13 13.29 -1.94 10.81
C MET A 13 12.58 -3.29 10.93
N LYS A 14 11.26 -3.22 11.02
CA LYS A 14 10.41 -4.41 11.10
C LYS A 14 9.24 -4.29 10.14
N ILE A 15 8.82 -5.42 9.61
CA ILE A 15 7.58 -5.52 8.86
C ILE A 15 6.67 -6.56 9.53
N ALA A 16 5.39 -6.51 9.19
CA ALA A 16 4.43 -7.49 9.67
C ALA A 16 4.80 -8.90 9.16
N SER A 17 4.47 -9.94 9.92
CA SER A 17 4.56 -11.32 9.45
C SER A 17 3.62 -11.53 8.26
N ALA A 18 3.80 -12.63 7.51
CA ALA A 18 2.91 -12.94 6.39
C ALA A 18 1.44 -13.01 6.82
N ALA A 19 1.19 -13.59 8.01
CA ALA A 19 -0.18 -13.69 8.55
C ALA A 19 -0.74 -12.30 8.90
N ASP A 20 0.04 -11.46 9.58
CA ASP A 20 -0.39 -10.11 9.94
C ASP A 20 -0.51 -9.22 8.71
N ASN A 21 0.35 -9.40 7.72
CA ASN A 21 0.27 -8.69 6.45
C ASN A 21 -1.10 -8.92 5.80
N LYS A 22 -1.54 -10.17 5.73
CA LYS A 22 -2.84 -10.53 5.16
C LYS A 22 -3.98 -9.90 5.94
N LYS A 23 -3.90 -9.93 7.27
CA LYS A 23 -4.90 -9.34 8.16
C LYS A 23 -4.96 -7.82 8.01
N ASN A 24 -3.81 -7.17 7.99
CA ASN A 24 -3.72 -5.72 7.86
C ASN A 24 -4.24 -5.25 6.50
N LYS A 25 -3.92 -5.98 5.44
CA LYS A 25 -4.44 -5.71 4.10
C LYS A 25 -5.96 -5.78 4.08
N GLN A 26 -6.55 -6.78 4.76
CA GLN A 26 -8.00 -6.93 4.82
C GLN A 26 -8.66 -5.75 5.52
N VAL A 27 -8.05 -5.20 6.57
CA VAL A 27 -8.54 -3.98 7.23
C VAL A 27 -8.59 -2.82 6.24
N ALA A 28 -7.55 -2.65 5.42
CA ALA A 28 -7.52 -1.59 4.42
C ALA A 28 -8.61 -1.78 3.37
N ILE A 29 -8.85 -3.01 2.93
CA ILE A 29 -9.92 -3.34 1.98
C ILE A 29 -11.29 -3.00 2.58
N ASP A 30 -11.55 -3.45 3.79
CA ASP A 30 -12.87 -3.33 4.41
C ASP A 30 -13.21 -1.91 4.86
N SER A 31 -12.22 -1.16 5.32
CA SER A 31 -12.46 0.12 6.00
C SER A 31 -11.92 1.34 5.26
N TRP A 32 -11.01 1.16 4.31
CA TRP A 32 -10.31 2.27 3.67
C TRP A 32 -10.35 2.22 2.14
N GLN A 33 -11.27 1.48 1.57
CA GLN A 33 -11.44 1.37 0.12
C GLN A 33 -10.15 0.99 -0.62
N PHE A 34 -9.34 0.11 -0.03
CA PHE A 34 -8.14 -0.37 -0.70
C PHE A 34 -8.54 -1.14 -1.95
N GLY A 35 -8.13 -0.66 -3.10
CA GLY A 35 -8.67 -1.08 -4.39
C GLY A 35 -7.93 -2.21 -5.08
N PRO A 36 -8.33 -2.48 -6.32
CA PRO A 36 -7.72 -3.54 -7.12
C PRO A 36 -6.25 -3.25 -7.42
N ALA A 37 -5.54 -4.28 -7.92
CA ALA A 37 -4.10 -4.18 -8.14
C ALA A 37 -3.72 -3.07 -9.15
N ASN A 38 -4.53 -2.87 -10.16
CA ASN A 38 -4.29 -1.81 -11.15
C ASN A 38 -5.62 -1.20 -11.61
N PRO A 39 -6.20 -0.29 -10.82
CA PRO A 39 -7.50 0.31 -11.17
C PRO A 39 -7.42 1.26 -12.36
N SER A 40 -6.23 1.67 -12.78
CA SER A 40 -6.06 2.53 -13.95
C SER A 40 -6.05 1.78 -15.26
N LEU A 41 -5.87 0.45 -15.22
CA LEU A 41 -5.80 -0.38 -16.44
C LEU A 41 -7.14 -0.42 -17.17
N ASP A 42 -8.24 -0.47 -16.43
CA ASP A 42 -9.59 -0.41 -17.00
C ASP A 42 -10.39 0.64 -16.25
N PRO A 43 -10.24 1.92 -16.64
CA PRO A 43 -10.90 3.02 -15.93
C PRO A 43 -12.41 2.93 -15.93
N LYS A 44 -12.99 2.36 -16.99
CA LYS A 44 -14.45 2.23 -17.11
C LYS A 44 -14.99 1.21 -16.12
N ALA A 45 -14.36 0.04 -16.03
CA ALA A 45 -14.75 -1.01 -15.08
C ALA A 45 -14.51 -0.57 -13.64
N ASN A 46 -13.47 0.24 -13.39
CA ASN A 46 -13.11 0.71 -12.07
C ASN A 46 -13.69 2.07 -11.70
N LYS A 47 -14.64 2.58 -12.50
CA LYS A 47 -15.29 3.86 -12.22
C LYS A 47 -15.91 3.91 -10.81
N PRO A 48 -16.65 2.89 -10.34
CA PRO A 48 -17.22 2.92 -8.98
C PRO A 48 -16.16 3.06 -7.89
N PHE A 49 -15.02 2.43 -8.07
CA PHE A 49 -13.89 2.55 -7.12
C PHE A 49 -13.39 3.99 -7.06
N TRP A 50 -13.09 4.60 -8.20
CA TRP A 50 -12.59 5.97 -8.26
C TRP A 50 -13.63 6.99 -7.80
N ALA A 51 -14.90 6.75 -8.10
CA ALA A 51 -15.98 7.59 -7.61
C ALA A 51 -16.09 7.54 -6.09
N GLY A 52 -15.90 6.38 -5.50
CA GLY A 52 -15.89 6.23 -4.03
C GLY A 52 -14.76 7.00 -3.38
N LEU A 53 -13.56 6.94 -3.93
CA LEU A 53 -12.42 7.70 -3.42
C LEU A 53 -12.62 9.21 -3.62
N ALA A 54 -13.09 9.61 -4.79
CA ALA A 54 -13.36 11.02 -5.09
C ALA A 54 -14.36 11.61 -4.09
N LYS A 55 -15.40 10.86 -3.76
CA LYS A 55 -16.40 11.26 -2.78
C LYS A 55 -15.77 11.41 -1.39
N ALA A 56 -14.97 10.42 -0.98
CA ALA A 56 -14.32 10.45 0.32
C ALA A 56 -13.35 11.62 0.46
N TRP A 57 -12.68 12.02 -0.62
CA TRP A 57 -11.72 13.12 -0.63
C TRP A 57 -12.33 14.46 -1.04
N ASP A 58 -13.61 14.50 -1.35
CA ASP A 58 -14.32 15.70 -1.80
C ASP A 58 -13.63 16.34 -3.02
N MET A 59 -13.42 15.54 -4.04
CA MET A 59 -12.79 15.98 -5.30
C MET A 59 -13.37 15.23 -6.50
N ASN A 60 -13.00 15.64 -7.72
CA ASN A 60 -13.44 14.94 -8.91
C ASN A 60 -12.61 13.67 -9.16
N GLU A 61 -13.17 12.74 -9.97
CA GLU A 61 -12.51 11.47 -10.24
C GLU A 61 -11.17 11.63 -10.96
N LYS A 62 -11.02 12.62 -11.81
CA LYS A 62 -9.78 12.87 -12.55
C LYS A 62 -8.63 13.15 -11.58
N GLU A 63 -8.89 13.96 -10.57
CA GLU A 63 -7.90 14.27 -9.54
C GLU A 63 -7.66 13.05 -8.64
N ALA A 64 -8.71 12.32 -8.29
CA ALA A 64 -8.59 11.14 -7.46
C ALA A 64 -7.68 10.09 -8.10
N ARG A 65 -7.75 9.91 -9.41
CA ARG A 65 -6.93 8.93 -10.16
C ARG A 65 -5.44 9.19 -10.11
N ARG A 66 -5.02 10.37 -9.69
CA ARG A 66 -3.60 10.71 -9.54
C ARG A 66 -3.03 10.22 -8.22
N ARG A 67 -3.87 9.78 -7.30
CA ARG A 67 -3.48 9.37 -5.96
C ARG A 67 -3.38 7.85 -5.89
N MET A 68 -2.15 7.37 -5.97
CA MET A 68 -1.84 5.93 -5.92
C MET A 68 -0.82 5.67 -4.82
N CYS A 69 -0.65 4.41 -4.44
CA CYS A 69 0.33 4.07 -3.40
C CYS A 69 1.73 4.59 -3.75
N LEU A 70 2.11 4.55 -5.01
CA LEU A 70 3.46 4.98 -5.42
C LEU A 70 3.80 6.43 -5.04
N ASN A 71 2.80 7.31 -4.94
CA ASN A 71 3.01 8.70 -4.53
C ASN A 71 2.41 9.03 -3.16
N CYS A 72 2.07 8.01 -2.39
CA CYS A 72 1.55 8.17 -1.04
C CYS A 72 2.71 8.30 -0.04
N GLU A 73 2.57 9.18 0.94
CA GLU A 73 3.54 9.39 2.00
C GLU A 73 3.93 8.12 2.73
N TYR A 74 2.98 7.20 2.89
CA TYR A 74 3.20 5.98 3.67
C TYR A 74 3.88 4.86 2.89
N PHE A 75 4.05 5.01 1.58
CA PHE A 75 4.60 3.96 0.73
C PHE A 75 6.13 3.96 0.78
N CYS A 76 6.71 2.92 1.36
CA CYS A 76 8.16 2.81 1.53
C CYS A 76 8.76 1.82 0.54
N VAL A 77 9.70 2.29 -0.27
CA VAL A 77 10.42 1.47 -1.26
C VAL A 77 11.93 1.39 -0.96
N ASP A 78 12.32 1.77 0.24
CA ASP A 78 13.70 1.71 0.70
C ASP A 78 14.30 0.32 0.44
N PRO A 79 15.59 0.20 0.02
CA PRO A 79 16.22 -1.09 -0.26
C PRO A 79 16.16 -2.07 0.91
N MET A 80 16.32 -1.61 2.15
CA MET A 80 16.19 -2.48 3.32
C MET A 80 14.77 -2.99 3.47
N MET A 81 13.79 -2.15 3.20
CA MET A 81 12.38 -2.55 3.24
C MET A 81 12.10 -3.57 2.14
N GLN A 82 12.63 -3.37 0.94
CA GLN A 82 12.47 -4.34 -0.15
C GLN A 82 13.03 -5.71 0.22
N ALA A 83 14.18 -5.74 0.87
CA ALA A 83 14.79 -6.99 1.33
C ALA A 83 13.91 -7.71 2.35
N MET A 84 13.33 -6.96 3.29
CA MET A 84 12.43 -7.56 4.30
C MET A 84 11.14 -8.07 3.68
N MET A 85 10.62 -7.39 2.66
CA MET A 85 9.38 -7.80 1.99
C MET A 85 9.52 -9.10 1.21
N GLU A 86 10.74 -9.56 0.94
CA GLU A 86 10.95 -10.84 0.25
C GLU A 86 10.35 -12.03 1.00
N SER A 87 10.19 -11.91 2.32
CA SER A 87 9.55 -12.95 3.13
C SER A 87 8.03 -13.02 2.94
N ILE A 88 7.44 -12.02 2.29
CA ILE A 88 6.00 -11.97 2.03
C ILE A 88 5.76 -12.45 0.60
N PRO A 89 4.97 -13.52 0.40
CA PRO A 89 4.67 -14.00 -0.94
C PRO A 89 3.96 -12.97 -1.80
N VAL A 90 4.26 -12.95 -3.08
CA VAL A 90 3.56 -12.11 -4.05
C VAL A 90 2.78 -13.01 -5.02
N THR A 91 1.51 -12.66 -5.25
CA THR A 91 0.70 -13.33 -6.25
C THR A 91 0.85 -12.64 -7.60
N ASP A 92 0.47 -13.33 -8.69
CA ASP A 92 0.47 -12.71 -10.01
C ASP A 92 -0.47 -11.50 -10.05
N TYR A 93 -1.58 -11.58 -9.32
CA TYR A 93 -2.52 -10.47 -9.20
C TYR A 93 -1.84 -9.25 -8.58
N ASP A 94 -1.14 -9.44 -7.46
CA ASP A 94 -0.44 -8.33 -6.80
C ASP A 94 0.68 -7.77 -7.68
N ALA A 95 1.39 -8.63 -8.39
CA ALA A 95 2.46 -8.23 -9.30
C ALA A 95 1.93 -7.36 -10.44
N SER A 96 0.69 -7.56 -10.88
CA SER A 96 0.07 -6.74 -11.92
C SER A 96 -0.14 -5.29 -11.50
N GLY A 97 -0.06 -5.01 -10.21
CA GLY A 97 -0.16 -3.66 -9.64
C GLY A 97 1.16 -2.88 -9.60
N GLY A 98 2.20 -3.37 -10.27
CA GLY A 98 3.51 -2.71 -10.29
C GLY A 98 4.41 -3.15 -9.15
N GLY A 99 5.46 -2.40 -8.90
CA GLY A 99 6.43 -2.71 -7.86
C GLY A 99 5.85 -2.70 -6.46
N ARG A 100 6.40 -3.53 -5.58
CA ARG A 100 5.94 -3.60 -4.19
C ARG A 100 6.60 -2.52 -3.34
N GLY A 101 5.85 -2.04 -2.35
CA GLY A 101 6.32 -1.18 -1.29
C GLY A 101 5.57 -1.49 -0.01
N TYR A 102 6.08 -1.02 1.10
CA TYR A 102 5.46 -1.27 2.40
C TYR A 102 4.65 -0.05 2.83
N CYS A 103 3.37 -0.28 3.14
CA CYS A 103 2.52 0.78 3.69
C CYS A 103 2.79 0.89 5.20
N LYS A 104 3.46 1.96 5.60
CA LYS A 104 3.82 2.18 7.01
C LYS A 104 2.62 2.52 7.88
N LYS A 105 1.52 2.98 7.30
CA LYS A 105 0.31 3.29 8.05
C LYS A 105 -0.42 2.03 8.49
N PHE A 106 -0.65 1.12 7.56
CA PHE A 106 -1.42 -0.12 7.82
C PHE A 106 -0.54 -1.32 8.07
N GLU A 107 0.76 -1.19 7.88
CA GLU A 107 1.75 -2.26 8.10
C GLU A 107 1.48 -3.50 7.27
N PHE A 108 1.45 -3.30 5.94
CA PHE A 108 1.36 -4.41 5.00
C PHE A 108 2.06 -4.06 3.69
N VAL A 109 2.40 -5.09 2.93
CA VAL A 109 3.01 -4.93 1.61
C VAL A 109 1.93 -4.60 0.59
N CYS A 110 2.11 -3.49 -0.13
CA CYS A 110 1.18 -3.10 -1.19
C CYS A 110 1.88 -2.93 -2.52
N SER A 111 1.14 -2.57 -3.55
CA SER A 111 1.65 -2.41 -4.91
C SER A 111 1.49 -0.97 -5.36
N ALA A 112 2.42 -0.49 -6.18
CA ALA A 112 2.55 0.91 -6.57
C ALA A 112 1.28 1.51 -7.21
N LEU A 113 0.56 0.73 -8.01
CA LEU A 113 -0.59 1.20 -8.78
C LEU A 113 -1.92 1.06 -8.04
N ARG A 114 -1.92 0.56 -6.82
CA ARG A 114 -3.12 0.49 -5.98
C ARG A 114 -3.36 1.85 -5.31
N ALA A 115 -4.55 2.02 -4.78
CA ALA A 115 -4.93 3.23 -4.06
C ALA A 115 -5.87 2.88 -2.90
N CYS A 116 -5.90 3.74 -1.90
CA CYS A 116 -6.86 3.62 -0.80
C CYS A 116 -7.24 5.01 -0.27
N GLN A 117 -8.31 5.06 0.52
CA GLN A 117 -8.84 6.30 1.07
C GLN A 117 -7.86 7.03 1.99
N ALA A 118 -6.91 6.31 2.59
CA ALA A 118 -5.95 6.88 3.53
C ALA A 118 -4.76 7.57 2.85
N TRP A 119 -4.74 7.65 1.51
CA TRP A 119 -3.66 8.31 0.77
C TRP A 119 -3.35 9.69 1.38
N ASP A 120 -2.09 9.98 1.54
CA ASP A 120 -1.62 11.27 2.04
C ASP A 120 -0.44 11.76 1.20
N ASP A 121 -0.29 13.05 1.18
CA ASP A 121 0.71 13.74 0.36
C ASP A 121 2.09 13.72 1.01
#